data_5cb9a9cacbdf229ee6c11872d6506203
#
_entry.id   5cb9a9cacbdf229ee6c11872d6506203
#
_cell.length_a   1.000
_cell.length_b   1.000
_cell.length_c   1.000
_cell.angle_alpha   90.00
_cell.angle_beta   90.00
_cell.angle_gamma   90.00
#
_symmetry.space_group_name_H-M   'P 1'
#
loop_
_entity.id
_entity.type
_entity.pdbx_description
1 polymer ?
#
loop_
_entity_poly.entity_id
_entity_poly.type
_entity_poly.pdbx_seq_one_letter_code
_entity_poly.pdbx_strand_id
1 'polypeptide(L)'
;MSSSPAVVTTQMASDRLIREQIVRFGEMLHHCGFVAATDGNLSARLGADRILVTPTCMSKGRMRPSDLVIVDSEGRLISGRRRVSSEIAMHLLIYKMRPDVMGIVHAHPPTATGFAAAGLALNQPLVCEVVIGLGSIPLAKYGTPGTPELTEALEPLVPHHDAILMSNHGVVAYGSDVEQAYMKMETVEHFAKIALVTHQLGHQQPLGAAEVEKLVVVRAKYRGGMEPPAPAGGNHHKKGSAVESELDVVTQRRVLR
;
A
#
# COMPACT_ATOMS: atom_id res chain seq x y z
N MET A 1 26.08 -8.35 23.67
CA MET A 1 25.13 -9.35 24.20
C MET A 1 24.93 -10.41 23.12
N SER A 2 25.43 -11.64 23.38
CA SER A 2 25.35 -12.75 22.41
C SER A 2 23.92 -13.31 22.44
N SER A 3 23.22 -13.27 21.33
CA SER A 3 21.89 -13.89 21.19
C SER A 3 22.00 -15.41 21.25
N SER A 4 21.08 -16.06 21.96
CA SER A 4 21.02 -17.52 22.11
C SER A 4 20.90 -18.22 20.75
N PRO A 5 21.54 -19.37 20.51
CA PRO A 5 21.44 -20.11 19.23
C PRO A 5 20.02 -20.41 18.78
N ALA A 6 19.10 -20.68 19.72
CA ALA A 6 17.67 -20.92 19.41
C ALA A 6 16.98 -19.68 18.83
N VAL A 7 17.29 -18.48 19.30
CA VAL A 7 16.72 -17.22 18.77
C VAL A 7 17.21 -16.96 17.36
N VAL A 8 18.49 -17.21 17.09
CA VAL A 8 19.08 -17.07 15.75
C VAL A 8 18.43 -18.03 14.74
N THR A 9 18.21 -19.29 15.13
CA THR A 9 17.59 -20.30 14.26
C THR A 9 16.14 -19.94 13.92
N THR A 10 15.37 -19.47 14.91
CA THR A 10 13.96 -19.03 14.70
C THR A 10 13.89 -17.81 13.78
N GLN A 11 14.79 -16.82 13.96
CA GLN A 11 14.85 -15.63 13.10
C GLN A 11 15.21 -15.99 11.66
N MET A 12 16.17 -16.87 11.44
CA MET A 12 16.56 -17.32 10.09
C MET A 12 15.42 -18.07 9.38
N ALA A 13 14.66 -18.88 10.10
CA ALA A 13 13.50 -19.58 9.56
C ALA A 13 12.39 -18.59 9.14
N SER A 14 12.12 -17.58 9.98
CA SER A 14 11.18 -16.51 9.68
C SER A 14 11.61 -15.69 8.45
N ASP A 15 12.86 -15.25 8.38
CA ASP A 15 13.41 -14.50 7.25
C ASP A 15 13.28 -15.29 5.93
N ARG A 16 13.48 -16.62 5.97
CA ARG A 16 13.33 -17.49 4.81
C ARG A 16 11.88 -17.53 4.31
N LEU A 17 10.90 -17.71 5.19
CA LEU A 17 9.49 -17.74 4.83
C LEU A 17 9.06 -16.41 4.19
N ILE A 18 9.48 -15.27 4.74
CA ILE A 18 9.14 -13.95 4.20
C ILE A 18 9.79 -13.75 2.81
N ARG A 19 11.01 -14.26 2.58
CA ARG A 19 11.63 -14.23 1.25
C ARG A 19 10.83 -15.03 0.23
N GLU A 20 10.38 -16.23 0.60
CA GLU A 20 9.54 -17.08 -0.25
C GLU A 20 8.19 -16.41 -0.55
N GLN A 21 7.58 -15.74 0.42
CA GLN A 21 6.36 -14.94 0.22
C GLN A 21 6.56 -13.78 -0.77
N ILE A 22 7.61 -12.97 -0.62
CA ILE A 22 7.89 -11.87 -1.55
C ILE A 22 8.08 -12.39 -2.98
N VAL A 23 8.80 -13.49 -3.17
CA VAL A 23 8.98 -14.09 -4.50
C VAL A 23 7.64 -14.55 -5.06
N ARG A 24 6.86 -15.29 -4.28
CA ARG A 24 5.53 -15.77 -4.67
C ARG A 24 4.61 -14.62 -5.10
N PHE A 25 4.49 -13.57 -4.29
CA PHE A 25 3.64 -12.43 -4.63
C PHE A 25 4.20 -11.61 -5.79
N GLY A 26 5.52 -11.56 -5.97
CA GLY A 26 6.15 -11.01 -7.17
C GLY A 26 5.76 -11.76 -8.44
N GLU A 27 5.76 -13.10 -8.40
CA GLU A 27 5.30 -13.96 -9.50
C GLU A 27 3.81 -13.75 -9.79
N MET A 28 2.96 -13.63 -8.75
CA MET A 28 1.53 -13.37 -8.90
C MET A 28 1.28 -12.00 -9.54
N LEU A 29 1.97 -10.93 -9.11
CA LEU A 29 1.87 -9.61 -9.75
C LEU A 29 2.22 -9.66 -11.23
N HIS A 30 3.28 -10.39 -11.58
CA HIS A 30 3.70 -10.56 -12.97
C HIS A 30 2.67 -11.37 -13.77
N HIS A 31 2.14 -12.46 -13.20
CA HIS A 31 1.13 -13.31 -13.84
C HIS A 31 -0.19 -12.55 -14.08
N CYS A 32 -0.61 -11.72 -13.14
CA CYS A 32 -1.79 -10.87 -13.27
C CYS A 32 -1.58 -9.67 -14.23
N GLY A 33 -0.36 -9.45 -14.73
CA GLY A 33 -0.04 -8.31 -15.58
C GLY A 33 0.00 -6.97 -14.82
N PHE A 34 0.20 -7.01 -13.50
CA PHE A 34 0.30 -5.78 -12.68
C PHE A 34 1.70 -5.17 -12.71
N VAL A 35 2.69 -5.92 -13.17
CA VAL A 35 4.05 -5.45 -13.41
C VAL A 35 4.55 -5.95 -14.77
N ALA A 36 5.22 -5.08 -15.51
CA ALA A 36 5.86 -5.41 -16.77
C ALA A 36 7.38 -5.33 -16.61
N ALA A 37 8.12 -6.10 -17.42
CA ALA A 37 9.58 -6.08 -17.45
C ALA A 37 10.21 -6.11 -16.04
N THR A 38 10.74 -4.99 -15.57
CA THR A 38 11.40 -4.85 -14.26
C THR A 38 10.63 -3.96 -13.28
N ASP A 39 9.43 -3.53 -13.66
CA ASP A 39 8.61 -2.60 -12.89
C ASP A 39 8.16 -3.16 -11.54
N GLY A 40 7.74 -2.25 -10.67
CA GLY A 40 7.23 -2.55 -9.35
C GLY A 40 8.29 -3.04 -8.36
N ASN A 41 7.93 -3.08 -7.11
CA ASN A 41 8.79 -3.56 -6.01
C ASN A 41 7.95 -3.97 -4.81
N LEU A 42 8.49 -4.89 -4.02
CA LEU A 42 7.88 -5.39 -2.79
C LEU A 42 8.89 -5.27 -1.65
N SER A 43 8.40 -5.07 -0.45
CA SER A 43 9.21 -5.14 0.75
C SER A 43 8.46 -5.72 1.94
N ALA A 44 9.22 -6.20 2.93
CA ALA A 44 8.72 -6.66 4.21
C ALA A 44 9.63 -6.19 5.35
N ARG A 45 9.03 -5.73 6.45
CA ARG A 45 9.76 -5.43 7.68
C ARG A 45 10.12 -6.73 8.39
N LEU A 46 11.40 -6.95 8.65
CA LEU A 46 11.91 -8.11 9.39
C LEU A 46 12.16 -7.82 10.88
N GLY A 47 12.16 -6.54 11.27
CA GLY A 47 12.44 -6.06 12.61
C GLY A 47 12.58 -4.55 12.64
N ALA A 48 13.05 -4.00 13.75
CA ALA A 48 13.10 -2.55 13.97
C ALA A 48 13.94 -1.81 12.91
N ASP A 49 15.05 -2.40 12.46
CA ASP A 49 16.00 -1.78 11.53
C ASP A 49 16.44 -2.75 10.42
N ARG A 50 15.51 -3.62 9.98
CA ARG A 50 15.79 -4.59 8.91
C ARG A 50 14.56 -4.68 8.01
N ILE A 51 14.74 -4.30 6.76
CA ILE A 51 13.70 -4.32 5.73
C ILE A 51 14.19 -5.16 4.57
N LEU A 52 13.46 -6.22 4.25
CA LEU A 52 13.70 -7.06 3.08
C LEU A 52 13.04 -6.43 1.86
N VAL A 53 13.79 -6.30 0.76
CA VAL A 53 13.31 -5.60 -0.45
C VAL A 53 13.68 -6.36 -1.71
N THR A 54 12.87 -6.20 -2.74
CA THR A 54 13.20 -6.65 -4.10
C THR A 54 14.30 -5.75 -4.70
N PRO A 55 15.25 -6.33 -5.45
CA PRO A 55 16.30 -5.54 -6.10
C PRO A 55 15.77 -4.74 -7.30
N THR A 56 16.49 -3.68 -7.67
CA THR A 56 16.21 -2.95 -8.93
C THR A 56 16.56 -3.78 -10.17
N CYS A 57 15.99 -3.40 -11.32
CA CYS A 57 16.26 -3.99 -12.64
C CYS A 57 16.06 -5.51 -12.71
N MET A 58 15.08 -6.05 -11.98
CA MET A 58 14.77 -7.48 -11.99
C MET A 58 13.27 -7.72 -12.15
N SER A 59 12.91 -8.62 -13.08
CA SER A 59 11.52 -9.03 -13.27
C SER A 59 11.00 -9.73 -12.02
N LYS A 60 9.83 -9.30 -11.54
CA LYS A 60 9.17 -9.87 -10.35
C LYS A 60 8.76 -11.33 -10.57
N GLY A 61 8.49 -11.72 -11.82
CA GLY A 61 8.18 -13.10 -12.17
C GLY A 61 9.38 -14.06 -12.31
N ARG A 62 10.61 -13.58 -12.04
CA ARG A 62 11.84 -14.39 -12.19
C ARG A 62 12.80 -14.28 -11.00
N MET A 63 12.34 -13.70 -9.90
CA MET A 63 13.16 -13.57 -8.70
C MET A 63 13.31 -14.91 -7.96
N ARG A 64 14.43 -15.05 -7.27
CA ARG A 64 14.69 -16.11 -6.30
C ARG A 64 14.83 -15.51 -4.91
N PRO A 65 14.57 -16.24 -3.82
CA PRO A 65 14.77 -15.75 -2.45
C PRO A 65 16.17 -15.17 -2.18
N SER A 66 17.20 -15.69 -2.87
CA SER A 66 18.60 -15.21 -2.78
C SER A 66 18.86 -13.89 -3.49
N ASP A 67 17.97 -13.45 -4.37
CA ASP A 67 18.10 -12.18 -5.08
C ASP A 67 17.68 -10.98 -4.22
N LEU A 68 16.84 -11.22 -3.20
CA LEU A 68 16.33 -10.19 -2.30
C LEU A 68 17.45 -9.64 -1.40
N VAL A 69 17.39 -8.34 -1.12
CA VAL A 69 18.37 -7.61 -0.31
C VAL A 69 17.74 -7.13 0.99
N ILE A 70 18.56 -6.93 2.03
CA ILE A 70 18.13 -6.32 3.30
C ILE A 70 18.77 -4.96 3.41
N VAL A 71 17.97 -3.96 3.77
CA VAL A 71 18.39 -2.59 4.06
C VAL A 71 18.04 -2.21 5.51
N ASP A 72 18.71 -1.18 6.03
CA ASP A 72 18.33 -0.51 7.27
C ASP A 72 17.22 0.53 7.05
N SER A 73 16.82 1.22 8.12
CA SER A 73 15.79 2.27 8.11
C SER A 73 16.18 3.50 7.28
N GLU A 74 17.45 3.69 6.94
CA GLU A 74 17.94 4.72 6.05
C GLU A 74 18.14 4.25 4.60
N GLY A 75 17.81 2.98 4.30
CA GLY A 75 17.95 2.40 2.97
C GLY A 75 19.36 1.93 2.62
N ARG A 76 20.28 1.90 3.57
CA ARG A 76 21.63 1.38 3.34
C ARG A 76 21.61 -0.15 3.30
N LEU A 77 22.33 -0.72 2.35
CA LEU A 77 22.41 -2.16 2.17
C LEU A 77 23.11 -2.84 3.38
N ILE A 78 22.38 -3.70 4.09
CA ILE A 78 22.92 -4.55 5.17
C ILE A 78 23.36 -5.90 4.62
N SER A 79 22.58 -6.51 3.73
CA SER A 79 22.83 -7.86 3.23
C SER A 79 22.26 -8.08 1.83
N GLY A 80 22.96 -8.86 1.03
CA GLY A 80 22.60 -9.19 -0.34
C GLY A 80 23.68 -8.75 -1.33
N ARG A 81 23.53 -9.16 -2.61
CA ARG A 81 24.52 -8.90 -3.67
C ARG A 81 23.98 -7.99 -4.77
N ARG A 82 22.69 -7.70 -4.73
CA ARG A 82 22.00 -6.90 -5.75
C ARG A 82 21.90 -5.44 -5.31
N ARG A 83 21.65 -4.56 -6.26
CA ARG A 83 21.35 -3.16 -5.98
C ARG A 83 19.95 -3.00 -5.41
N VAL A 84 19.79 -2.15 -4.43
CA VAL A 84 18.52 -1.77 -3.82
C VAL A 84 17.62 -1.12 -4.86
N SER A 85 16.28 -1.28 -4.73
CA SER A 85 15.31 -0.56 -5.56
C SER A 85 15.52 0.95 -5.49
N SER A 86 15.41 1.64 -6.62
CA SER A 86 15.47 3.11 -6.70
C SER A 86 14.33 3.80 -5.95
N GLU A 87 13.26 3.07 -5.66
CA GLU A 87 12.07 3.60 -4.97
C GLU A 87 12.02 3.21 -3.49
N ILE A 88 13.15 2.80 -2.93
CA ILE A 88 13.23 2.40 -1.51
C ILE A 88 12.74 3.51 -0.56
N ALA A 89 12.98 4.79 -0.90
CA ALA A 89 12.58 5.94 -0.09
C ALA A 89 11.05 5.97 0.16
N MET A 90 10.24 5.59 -0.83
CA MET A 90 8.78 5.46 -0.67
C MET A 90 8.42 4.41 0.38
N HIS A 91 9.05 3.23 0.34
CA HIS A 91 8.81 2.19 1.33
C HIS A 91 9.24 2.62 2.74
N LEU A 92 10.39 3.26 2.85
CA LEU A 92 10.90 3.76 4.14
C LEU A 92 10.00 4.84 4.75
N LEU A 93 9.47 5.76 3.93
CA LEU A 93 8.47 6.73 4.35
C LEU A 93 7.25 6.03 4.96
N ILE A 94 6.67 5.06 4.24
CA ILE A 94 5.48 4.33 4.71
C ILE A 94 5.78 3.60 6.02
N TYR A 95 6.89 2.88 6.10
CA TYR A 95 7.28 2.20 7.34
C TYR A 95 7.52 3.15 8.51
N LYS A 96 8.06 4.34 8.26
CA LYS A 96 8.28 5.37 9.28
C LYS A 96 6.97 5.92 9.81
N MET A 97 6.01 6.20 8.94
CA MET A 97 4.74 6.82 9.28
C MET A 97 3.70 5.83 9.80
N ARG A 98 3.82 4.55 9.43
CA ARG A 98 2.87 3.47 9.73
C ARG A 98 3.59 2.30 10.41
N PRO A 99 3.78 2.34 11.75
CA PRO A 99 4.41 1.24 12.50
C PRO A 99 3.66 -0.09 12.42
N ASP A 100 2.35 -0.06 12.13
CA ASP A 100 1.47 -1.20 11.92
C ASP A 100 1.72 -1.93 10.59
N VAL A 101 2.38 -1.27 9.63
CA VAL A 101 2.67 -1.85 8.32
C VAL A 101 3.91 -2.74 8.39
N MET A 102 3.74 -3.98 7.91
CA MET A 102 4.82 -4.97 7.83
C MET A 102 5.11 -5.42 6.39
N GLY A 103 4.22 -5.13 5.42
CA GLY A 103 4.39 -5.44 4.01
C GLY A 103 3.94 -4.31 3.10
N ILE A 104 4.68 -4.08 2.01
CA ILE A 104 4.37 -3.07 0.99
C ILE A 104 4.52 -3.69 -0.40
N VAL A 105 3.56 -3.38 -1.27
CA VAL A 105 3.55 -3.73 -2.68
C VAL A 105 3.37 -2.48 -3.51
N HIS A 106 4.29 -2.22 -4.41
CA HIS A 106 4.16 -1.22 -5.47
C HIS A 106 4.13 -1.91 -6.82
N ALA A 107 3.14 -1.54 -7.64
CA ALA A 107 2.91 -2.12 -8.95
C ALA A 107 2.23 -1.11 -9.89
N HIS A 108 2.12 -1.47 -11.18
CA HIS A 108 1.47 -0.65 -12.20
C HIS A 108 0.28 -1.41 -12.82
N PRO A 109 -0.76 -1.80 -12.02
CA PRO A 109 -1.91 -2.51 -12.56
C PRO A 109 -2.60 -1.63 -13.61
N PRO A 110 -2.88 -2.16 -14.82
CA PRO A 110 -3.15 -1.32 -16.00
C PRO A 110 -4.35 -0.39 -15.84
N THR A 111 -5.45 -0.86 -15.23
CA THR A 111 -6.66 -0.04 -15.12
C THR A 111 -6.50 1.04 -14.07
N ALA A 112 -6.01 0.68 -12.89
CA ALA A 112 -5.76 1.65 -11.82
C ALA A 112 -4.69 2.68 -12.22
N THR A 113 -3.63 2.24 -12.91
CA THR A 113 -2.60 3.15 -13.46
C THR A 113 -3.20 4.06 -14.55
N GLY A 114 -4.17 3.57 -15.34
CA GLY A 114 -4.92 4.38 -16.28
C GLY A 114 -5.69 5.51 -15.59
N PHE A 115 -6.38 5.23 -14.48
CA PHE A 115 -7.01 6.26 -13.65
C PHE A 115 -5.99 7.26 -13.11
N ALA A 116 -4.86 6.79 -12.59
CA ALA A 116 -3.79 7.64 -12.10
C ALA A 116 -3.21 8.56 -13.19
N ALA A 117 -3.04 8.03 -14.42
CA ALA A 117 -2.57 8.80 -15.57
C ALA A 117 -3.62 9.79 -16.11
N ALA A 118 -4.90 9.48 -15.92
CA ALA A 118 -6.01 10.39 -16.25
C ALA A 118 -6.24 11.48 -15.18
N GLY A 119 -5.50 11.46 -14.07
CA GLY A 119 -5.68 12.40 -12.96
C GLY A 119 -6.92 12.12 -12.10
N LEU A 120 -7.42 10.88 -12.11
CA LEU A 120 -8.66 10.48 -11.43
C LEU A 120 -8.38 9.59 -10.23
N ALA A 121 -8.86 9.98 -9.05
CA ALA A 121 -8.87 9.14 -7.86
C ALA A 121 -9.97 8.08 -7.93
N LEU A 122 -9.81 7.00 -7.19
CA LEU A 122 -10.82 5.94 -7.01
C LEU A 122 -11.50 6.09 -5.63
N ASN A 123 -12.11 7.25 -5.41
CA ASN A 123 -12.69 7.65 -4.12
C ASN A 123 -14.22 7.60 -4.07
N GLN A 124 -14.90 7.24 -5.16
CA GLN A 124 -16.35 7.10 -5.18
C GLN A 124 -16.76 5.78 -4.51
N PRO A 125 -17.74 5.78 -3.59
CA PRO A 125 -18.22 4.59 -2.91
C PRO A 125 -19.16 3.77 -3.82
N LEU A 126 -18.61 3.13 -4.85
CA LEU A 126 -19.39 2.35 -5.83
C LEU A 126 -19.59 0.89 -5.41
N VAL A 127 -18.71 0.35 -4.56
CA VAL A 127 -18.66 -1.08 -4.20
C VAL A 127 -18.47 -1.20 -2.69
N CYS A 128 -19.36 -1.94 -2.03
CA CYS A 128 -19.37 -2.06 -0.57
C CYS A 128 -18.09 -2.73 -0.02
N GLU A 129 -17.53 -3.73 -0.70
CA GLU A 129 -16.30 -4.42 -0.30
C GLU A 129 -15.09 -3.48 -0.30
N VAL A 130 -15.07 -2.51 -1.23
CA VAL A 130 -13.99 -1.51 -1.28
C VAL A 130 -14.11 -0.53 -0.12
N VAL A 131 -15.33 -0.07 0.21
CA VAL A 131 -15.56 0.81 1.36
C VAL A 131 -15.16 0.10 2.65
N ILE A 132 -15.48 -1.18 2.81
CA ILE A 132 -15.12 -1.99 3.99
C ILE A 132 -13.60 -2.24 4.02
N GLY A 133 -13.00 -2.67 2.92
CA GLY A 133 -11.59 -3.11 2.86
C GLY A 133 -10.59 -1.96 2.84
N LEU A 134 -10.80 -0.98 1.97
CA LEU A 134 -9.87 0.12 1.69
C LEU A 134 -10.39 1.49 2.14
N GLY A 135 -11.71 1.72 2.16
CA GLY A 135 -12.33 3.02 2.34
C GLY A 135 -12.32 3.80 1.04
N SER A 136 -11.32 4.60 0.82
CA SER A 136 -11.10 5.33 -0.44
C SER A 136 -9.66 5.17 -0.92
N ILE A 137 -9.45 5.33 -2.22
CA ILE A 137 -8.13 5.22 -2.84
C ILE A 137 -7.82 6.58 -3.47
N PRO A 138 -7.06 7.45 -2.76
CA PRO A 138 -6.74 8.80 -3.21
C PRO A 138 -5.71 8.76 -4.33
N LEU A 139 -5.59 9.90 -5.03
CA LEU A 139 -4.54 10.16 -6.01
C LEU A 139 -3.53 11.14 -5.43
N ALA A 140 -2.29 10.70 -5.25
CA ALA A 140 -1.17 11.57 -4.92
C ALA A 140 -0.79 12.43 -6.13
N LYS A 141 -0.29 13.64 -5.88
CA LYS A 141 0.29 14.50 -6.93
C LYS A 141 1.46 13.79 -7.60
N TYR A 142 1.79 14.20 -8.81
CA TYR A 142 2.98 13.71 -9.48
C TYR A 142 4.24 14.03 -8.64
N GLY A 143 5.08 13.04 -8.51
CA GLY A 143 6.43 13.15 -7.97
C GLY A 143 7.34 12.21 -8.75
N THR A 144 8.50 12.69 -9.15
CA THR A 144 9.45 11.92 -9.96
C THR A 144 9.95 10.70 -9.16
N PRO A 145 9.80 9.46 -9.69
CA PRO A 145 10.24 8.25 -9.02
C PRO A 145 11.72 8.31 -8.61
N GLY A 146 12.02 7.87 -7.39
CA GLY A 146 13.39 7.89 -6.85
C GLY A 146 13.88 9.26 -6.37
N THR A 147 13.02 10.27 -6.33
CA THR A 147 13.33 11.61 -5.81
C THR A 147 12.49 11.95 -4.56
N PRO A 148 12.84 12.98 -3.78
CA PRO A 148 12.04 13.45 -2.66
C PRO A 148 10.62 13.87 -3.04
N GLU A 149 10.37 14.34 -4.26
CA GLU A 149 9.06 14.77 -4.73
C GLU A 149 8.00 13.67 -4.56
N LEU A 150 8.36 12.41 -4.82
CA LEU A 150 7.43 11.28 -4.65
C LEU A 150 7.07 11.08 -3.18
N THR A 151 8.02 11.15 -2.28
CA THR A 151 7.78 10.99 -0.84
C THR A 151 6.97 12.16 -0.28
N GLU A 152 7.25 13.38 -0.68
CA GLU A 152 6.49 14.59 -0.31
C GLU A 152 5.02 14.51 -0.79
N ALA A 153 4.78 13.97 -1.99
CA ALA A 153 3.42 13.78 -2.52
C ALA A 153 2.63 12.71 -1.75
N LEU A 154 3.30 11.69 -1.20
CA LEU A 154 2.67 10.60 -0.46
C LEU A 154 2.47 10.90 1.03
N GLU A 155 3.35 11.69 1.63
CA GLU A 155 3.40 11.95 3.08
C GLU A 155 2.03 12.34 3.67
N PRO A 156 1.22 13.25 3.08
CA PRO A 156 -0.08 13.62 3.65
C PRO A 156 -1.14 12.52 3.54
N LEU A 157 -0.96 11.51 2.69
CA LEU A 157 -1.94 10.46 2.42
C LEU A 157 -1.68 9.16 3.20
N VAL A 158 -0.41 8.84 3.43
CA VAL A 158 0.04 7.59 4.07
C VAL A 158 -0.62 7.31 5.42
N PRO A 159 -0.82 8.29 6.34
CA PRO A 159 -1.43 8.02 7.64
C PRO A 159 -2.88 7.54 7.56
N HIS A 160 -3.59 7.90 6.49
CA HIS A 160 -5.04 7.77 6.40
C HIS A 160 -5.51 6.67 5.42
N HIS A 161 -4.63 6.18 4.56
CA HIS A 161 -4.98 5.24 3.49
C HIS A 161 -4.06 4.03 3.50
N ASP A 162 -4.56 2.89 3.03
CA ASP A 162 -3.80 1.64 2.88
C ASP A 162 -3.43 1.33 1.42
N ALA A 163 -3.97 2.12 0.49
CA ALA A 163 -3.62 2.10 -0.92
C ALA A 163 -3.72 3.51 -1.50
N ILE A 164 -2.77 3.90 -2.35
CA ILE A 164 -2.68 5.24 -2.94
C ILE A 164 -2.33 5.11 -4.43
N LEU A 165 -3.09 5.78 -5.29
CA LEU A 165 -2.71 6.01 -6.68
C LEU A 165 -1.63 7.11 -6.74
N MET A 166 -0.64 6.94 -7.59
CA MET A 166 0.42 7.92 -7.85
C MET A 166 0.26 8.44 -9.27
N SER A 167 0.06 9.74 -9.43
CA SER A 167 -0.18 10.37 -10.75
C SER A 167 0.88 9.97 -11.77
N ASN A 168 0.43 9.49 -12.95
CA ASN A 168 1.29 9.06 -14.07
C ASN A 168 2.33 8.00 -13.73
N HIS A 169 2.10 7.19 -12.68
CA HIS A 169 3.08 6.22 -12.20
C HIS A 169 2.44 4.85 -11.96
N GLY A 170 1.66 4.69 -10.92
CA GLY A 170 1.09 3.41 -10.53
C GLY A 170 0.38 3.44 -9.19
N VAL A 171 0.48 2.36 -8.45
CA VAL A 171 -0.19 2.15 -7.17
C VAL A 171 0.79 1.67 -6.11
N VAL A 172 0.68 2.18 -4.90
CA VAL A 172 1.30 1.56 -3.71
C VAL A 172 0.19 1.10 -2.76
N ALA A 173 0.31 -0.13 -2.25
CA ALA A 173 -0.58 -0.72 -1.24
C ALA A 173 0.25 -1.36 -0.13
N TYR A 174 -0.27 -1.34 1.10
CA TYR A 174 0.46 -1.82 2.26
C TYR A 174 -0.47 -2.40 3.34
N GLY A 175 0.08 -3.24 4.20
CA GLY A 175 -0.67 -3.95 5.23
C GLY A 175 0.18 -4.59 6.30
N SER A 176 -0.47 -5.39 7.16
CA SER A 176 0.16 -6.13 8.26
C SER A 176 1.17 -7.19 7.81
N ASP A 177 1.19 -7.53 6.53
CA ASP A 177 2.13 -8.43 5.88
C ASP A 177 2.09 -8.23 4.36
N VAL A 178 2.94 -8.93 3.62
CA VAL A 178 3.04 -8.83 2.15
C VAL A 178 1.78 -9.37 1.47
N GLU A 179 1.15 -10.39 2.03
CA GLU A 179 -0.09 -10.97 1.50
C GLU A 179 -1.24 -9.96 1.57
N GLN A 180 -1.42 -9.29 2.71
CA GLN A 180 -2.44 -8.26 2.87
C GLN A 180 -2.19 -7.06 1.95
N ALA A 181 -0.93 -6.66 1.75
CA ALA A 181 -0.57 -5.63 0.80
C ALA A 181 -0.90 -6.03 -0.65
N TYR A 182 -0.62 -7.29 -1.01
CA TYR A 182 -0.95 -7.86 -2.33
C TYR A 182 -2.47 -7.91 -2.55
N MET A 183 -3.25 -8.43 -1.58
CA MET A 183 -4.71 -8.50 -1.68
C MET A 183 -5.34 -7.11 -1.88
N LYS A 184 -4.81 -6.09 -1.20
CA LYS A 184 -5.24 -4.70 -1.40
C LYS A 184 -4.91 -4.21 -2.80
N MET A 185 -3.74 -4.56 -3.35
CA MET A 185 -3.36 -4.24 -4.73
C MET A 185 -4.33 -4.88 -5.74
N GLU A 186 -4.71 -6.14 -5.57
CA GLU A 186 -5.73 -6.79 -6.39
C GLU A 186 -7.08 -6.09 -6.29
N THR A 187 -7.50 -5.73 -5.07
CA THR A 187 -8.75 -5.00 -4.83
C THR A 187 -8.75 -3.64 -5.54
N VAL A 188 -7.62 -2.91 -5.53
CA VAL A 188 -7.50 -1.63 -6.26
C VAL A 188 -7.71 -1.82 -7.75
N GLU A 189 -7.04 -2.78 -8.38
CA GLU A 189 -7.20 -3.03 -9.82
C GLU A 189 -8.60 -3.53 -10.16
N HIS A 190 -9.16 -4.44 -9.34
CA HIS A 190 -10.52 -4.91 -9.54
C HIS A 190 -11.54 -3.78 -9.47
N PHE A 191 -11.42 -2.92 -8.47
CA PHE A 191 -12.28 -1.73 -8.34
C PHE A 191 -12.10 -0.75 -9.48
N ALA A 192 -10.87 -0.51 -9.93
CA ALA A 192 -10.60 0.33 -11.09
C ALA A 192 -11.32 -0.18 -12.36
N LYS A 193 -11.31 -1.50 -12.59
CA LYS A 193 -12.06 -2.12 -13.70
C LYS A 193 -13.56 -1.88 -13.57
N ILE A 194 -14.14 -2.07 -12.39
CA ILE A 194 -15.56 -1.80 -12.13
C ILE A 194 -15.88 -0.32 -12.38
N ALA A 195 -15.07 0.59 -11.85
CA ALA A 195 -15.24 2.03 -12.02
C ALA A 195 -15.16 2.42 -13.50
N LEU A 196 -14.22 1.83 -14.27
CA LEU A 196 -14.10 2.06 -15.72
C LEU A 196 -15.36 1.58 -16.46
N VAL A 197 -15.90 0.41 -16.15
CA VAL A 197 -17.13 -0.11 -16.75
C VAL A 197 -18.31 0.84 -16.47
N THR A 198 -18.48 1.30 -15.22
CA THR A 198 -19.56 2.22 -14.87
C THR A 198 -19.40 3.58 -15.60
N HIS A 199 -18.17 4.05 -15.78
CA HIS A 199 -17.87 5.25 -16.54
C HIS A 199 -18.24 5.08 -18.04
N GLN A 200 -17.88 3.94 -18.63
CA GLN A 200 -18.23 3.61 -20.02
C GLN A 200 -19.74 3.45 -20.24
N LEU A 201 -20.47 2.96 -19.25
CA LEU A 201 -21.94 2.90 -19.29
C LEU A 201 -22.58 4.29 -19.17
N GLY A 202 -21.80 5.34 -18.89
CA GLY A 202 -22.27 6.73 -18.76
C GLY A 202 -23.10 6.98 -17.49
N HIS A 203 -23.13 6.04 -16.55
CA HIS A 203 -23.90 6.19 -15.32
C HIS A 203 -23.17 5.53 -14.14
N GLN A 204 -22.92 6.31 -13.09
CA GLN A 204 -22.41 5.84 -11.81
C GLN A 204 -23.46 6.11 -10.74
N GLN A 205 -23.75 5.12 -9.92
CA GLN A 205 -24.66 5.23 -8.77
C GLN A 205 -23.87 4.99 -7.48
N PRO A 206 -23.23 6.03 -6.91
CA PRO A 206 -22.53 5.90 -5.63
C PRO A 206 -23.50 5.58 -4.50
N LEU A 207 -23.04 4.84 -3.52
CA LEU A 207 -23.75 4.62 -2.26
C LEU A 207 -23.98 5.96 -1.56
N GLY A 208 -25.15 6.13 -0.95
CA GLY A 208 -25.46 7.31 -0.16
C GLY A 208 -24.69 7.35 1.16
N ALA A 209 -24.68 8.52 1.81
CA ALA A 209 -23.96 8.71 3.07
C ALA A 209 -24.40 7.73 4.16
N ALA A 210 -25.71 7.44 4.25
CA ALA A 210 -26.25 6.49 5.24
C ALA A 210 -25.79 5.05 5.03
N GLU A 211 -25.61 4.63 3.75
CA GLU A 211 -25.08 3.31 3.41
C GLU A 211 -23.58 3.24 3.73
N VAL A 212 -22.83 4.28 3.38
CA VAL A 212 -21.39 4.39 3.67
C VAL A 212 -21.13 4.35 5.18
N GLU A 213 -21.93 5.07 6.00
CA GLU A 213 -21.80 5.08 7.44
C GLU A 213 -21.97 3.67 8.04
N LYS A 214 -22.96 2.90 7.57
CA LYS A 214 -23.15 1.49 7.96
C LYS A 214 -21.92 0.65 7.61
N LEU A 215 -21.34 0.84 6.43
CA LEU A 215 -20.16 0.10 5.98
C LEU A 215 -18.89 0.45 6.78
N VAL A 216 -18.74 1.71 7.21
CA VAL A 216 -17.65 2.14 8.12
C VAL A 216 -17.76 1.41 9.47
N VAL A 217 -18.96 1.27 10.02
CA VAL A 217 -19.17 0.47 11.24
C VAL A 217 -18.82 -1.02 11.04
N VAL A 218 -19.17 -1.59 9.88
CA VAL A 218 -18.77 -2.96 9.52
C VAL A 218 -17.25 -3.06 9.39
N ARG A 219 -16.59 -2.12 8.72
CA ARG A 219 -15.14 -2.03 8.60
C ARG A 219 -14.44 -2.05 9.97
N ALA A 220 -14.93 -1.26 10.93
CA ALA A 220 -14.38 -1.23 12.28
C ALA A 220 -14.44 -2.60 12.96
N LYS A 221 -15.51 -3.38 12.74
CA LYS A 221 -15.63 -4.76 13.25
C LYS A 221 -14.66 -5.74 12.59
N TYR A 222 -14.43 -5.61 11.28
CA TYR A 222 -13.46 -6.45 10.55
C TYR A 222 -12.01 -6.09 10.88
N ARG A 223 -11.72 -4.80 11.15
CA ARG A 223 -10.41 -4.34 11.66
C ARG A 223 -10.26 -4.56 13.17
N GLY A 224 -11.31 -4.89 13.87
CA GLY A 224 -11.45 -4.96 15.34
C GLY A 224 -10.59 -5.97 16.10
N GLY A 225 -9.45 -6.33 15.54
CA GLY A 225 -8.29 -6.84 16.26
C GLY A 225 -7.10 -5.87 16.27
N MET A 226 -7.19 -4.72 15.58
CA MET A 226 -6.16 -3.67 15.59
C MET A 226 -6.83 -2.31 15.84
N GLU A 227 -6.71 -1.78 17.05
CA GLU A 227 -6.95 -0.37 17.31
C GLU A 227 -6.07 0.49 16.38
N PRO A 228 -6.62 1.52 15.72
CA PRO A 228 -5.78 2.48 15.03
C PRO A 228 -4.80 3.10 16.03
N PRO A 229 -3.54 3.36 15.68
CA PRO A 229 -2.60 4.02 16.58
C PRO A 229 -3.19 5.35 17.03
N ALA A 230 -3.20 5.60 18.34
CA ALA A 230 -3.63 6.86 18.92
C ALA A 230 -2.80 8.01 18.31
N PRO A 231 -3.41 9.16 17.96
CA PRO A 231 -2.69 10.30 17.45
C PRO A 231 -1.65 10.74 18.51
N ALA A 232 -0.41 10.89 18.08
CA ALA A 232 0.68 11.37 18.94
C ALA A 232 0.30 12.72 19.55
N GLY A 233 0.39 12.81 20.85
CA GLY A 233 -0.15 13.78 21.78
C GLY A 233 -0.17 15.26 21.33
N GLY A 234 -1.36 15.82 21.40
CA GLY A 234 -1.65 17.25 21.41
C GLY A 234 -2.87 17.49 22.28
N ASN A 235 -2.73 18.29 23.33
CA ASN A 235 -3.68 18.57 24.41
C ASN A 235 -5.09 18.96 23.96
N HIS A 236 -6.06 18.37 24.65
CA HIS A 236 -7.42 18.84 24.97
C HIS A 236 -8.18 19.80 24.02
N HIS A 237 -9.18 19.30 23.30
CA HIS A 237 -10.59 19.52 23.58
C HIS A 237 -11.52 18.85 22.58
N LYS A 238 -12.58 18.20 23.15
CA LYS A 238 -13.83 17.72 22.54
C LYS A 238 -13.78 16.46 21.67
N LYS A 239 -14.45 15.45 22.21
CA LYS A 239 -14.99 14.27 21.53
C LYS A 239 -15.73 14.66 20.24
N GLY A 240 -15.01 14.59 19.11
CA GLY A 240 -15.58 14.42 17.78
C GLY A 240 -15.19 13.02 17.36
N SER A 241 -16.15 12.19 16.97
CA SER A 241 -15.96 10.80 16.73
C SER A 241 -15.03 10.58 15.52
N ALA A 242 -14.20 9.54 15.56
CA ALA A 242 -13.37 9.07 14.44
C ALA A 242 -14.18 8.83 13.13
N VAL A 243 -15.49 8.75 13.23
CA VAL A 243 -16.46 8.65 12.15
C VAL A 243 -16.52 9.92 11.29
N GLU A 244 -16.36 11.13 11.88
CA GLU A 244 -16.42 12.39 11.11
C GLU A 244 -15.19 12.61 10.22
N SER A 245 -14.00 12.17 10.62
CA SER A 245 -12.79 12.31 9.79
C SER A 245 -12.74 11.33 8.61
N GLU A 246 -13.35 10.15 8.73
CA GLU A 246 -13.47 9.20 7.62
C GLU A 246 -14.60 9.60 6.64
N LEU A 247 -15.65 10.24 7.13
CA LEU A 247 -16.73 10.81 6.28
C LEU A 247 -16.24 11.97 5.42
N ASP A 248 -15.36 12.84 5.93
CA ASP A 248 -14.77 13.92 5.14
C ASP A 248 -13.89 13.40 3.99
N VAL A 249 -13.19 12.29 4.17
CA VAL A 249 -12.37 11.66 3.13
C VAL A 249 -13.24 11.02 2.03
N VAL A 250 -14.42 10.50 2.39
CA VAL A 250 -15.34 9.84 1.45
C VAL A 250 -16.31 10.85 0.79
N THR A 251 -16.59 11.99 1.46
CA THR A 251 -17.59 12.97 1.01
C THR A 251 -17.03 14.23 0.34
N GLN A 252 -15.72 14.32 0.05
CA GLN A 252 -15.21 15.48 -0.72
C GLN A 252 -15.94 15.60 -2.07
N ARG A 253 -17.04 16.34 -1.99
CA ARG A 253 -17.86 16.76 -3.13
C ARG A 253 -17.16 17.89 -3.87
N ARG A 254 -17.21 17.78 -5.18
CA ARG A 254 -16.93 18.74 -6.24
C ARG A 254 -15.49 18.71 -6.74
N VAL A 255 -15.34 18.22 -7.94
CA VAL A 255 -15.24 18.97 -9.19
C VAL A 255 -15.35 18.00 -10.36
N LEU A 256 -16.45 18.03 -11.08
CA LEU A 256 -16.51 17.78 -12.52
C LEU A 256 -17.83 18.41 -13.00
N ARG A 257 -17.72 19.62 -13.48
CA ARG A 257 -18.54 20.14 -14.57
C ARG A 257 -17.68 20.21 -15.80
#